data_621c6bd9c8a390dcd698edfe4c0a6a6e
#
_entry.id   621c6bd9c8a390dcd698edfe4c0a6a6e
#
_cell.length_a   1.000
_cell.length_b   1.000
_cell.length_c   1.000
_cell.angle_alpha   90.00
_cell.angle_beta   90.00
_cell.angle_gamma   90.00
#
_symmetry.space_group_name_H-M   'P 1'
#
loop_
_entity.id
_entity.type
_entity.pdbx_description
1 polymer ?
#
loop_
_entity_poly.entity_id
_entity_poly.type
_entity_poly.pdbx_seq_one_letter_code
_entity_poly.pdbx_strand_id
1 'polypeptide(L)'
;LAKRLTVPDDYFVLSQSVSFQYYDLNNYNTGLFTFGDGSSRNLAYTIGLSRNSKGVNPIFPTTGSEFSISGKFTLPYSLFNGIDYGNLENLKEYKLRATEAGFAPDESNINVGDYIDENGYPVNDGDSDPENDYLSAAVDQGKVDQKRFNWLEYYKIKFKADWYTRVYEKLVLRTNAEFGFMGSYTDRGLV
;
A
#
# COMPACT_ATOMS: atom_id res chain seq x y z
N LEU A 1 -0.35 -2.09 23.23
CA LEU A 1 0.44 -2.40 24.42
C LEU A 1 1.73 -1.58 24.39
N ALA A 2 2.07 -0.94 25.51
CA ALA A 2 3.38 -0.29 25.67
C ALA A 2 3.99 -0.76 27.00
N LYS A 3 5.28 -1.06 26.96
CA LYS A 3 6.04 -1.53 28.14
C LYS A 3 7.34 -0.74 28.25
N ARG A 4 7.58 -0.17 29.43
CA ARG A 4 8.88 0.41 29.78
C ARG A 4 9.89 -0.72 30.04
N LEU A 5 11.06 -0.60 29.49
CA LEU A 5 12.14 -1.55 29.68
C LEU A 5 13.07 -1.03 30.78
N THR A 6 13.68 -1.96 31.52
CA THR A 6 14.65 -1.62 32.58
C THR A 6 16.10 -1.81 32.12
N VAL A 7 16.27 -2.42 30.97
CA VAL A 7 17.57 -2.70 30.37
C VAL A 7 17.55 -2.21 28.92
N PRO A 8 18.53 -1.45 28.44
CA PRO A 8 19.76 -0.99 29.09
C PRO A 8 19.56 0.16 30.07
N ASP A 9 18.47 0.92 29.97
CA ASP A 9 18.07 1.96 30.93
C ASP A 9 16.55 2.14 30.97
N ASP A 10 16.03 2.86 31.98
CA ASP A 10 14.61 3.08 32.18
C ASP A 10 13.93 4.05 31.20
N TYR A 11 14.66 4.57 30.22
CA TYR A 11 14.13 5.51 29.23
C TYR A 11 13.58 4.81 27.99
N PHE A 12 13.82 3.50 27.86
CA PHE A 12 13.31 2.71 26.73
C PHE A 12 11.86 2.32 26.93
N VAL A 13 11.07 2.48 25.87
CA VAL A 13 9.68 2.03 25.77
C VAL A 13 9.50 1.19 24.52
N LEU A 14 9.08 -0.05 24.73
CA LEU A 14 8.63 -0.93 23.66
C LEU A 14 7.13 -0.79 23.48
N SER A 15 6.68 -0.47 22.27
CA SER A 15 5.26 -0.38 21.90
C SER A 15 4.89 -1.43 20.88
N GLN A 16 3.71 -1.99 21.01
CA GLN A 16 3.14 -2.95 20.07
C GLN A 16 1.67 -2.63 19.85
N SER A 17 1.22 -2.66 18.61
CA SER A 17 -0.18 -2.48 18.27
C SER A 17 -0.58 -3.32 17.07
N VAL A 18 -1.83 -3.78 17.08
CA VAL A 18 -2.51 -4.37 15.94
C VAL A 18 -3.59 -3.40 15.50
N SER A 19 -3.68 -3.14 14.23
CA SER A 19 -4.70 -2.26 13.65
C SER A 19 -5.38 -2.96 12.48
N PHE A 20 -6.69 -2.86 12.42
CA PHE A 20 -7.49 -3.29 11.30
C PHE A 20 -8.25 -2.09 10.74
N GLN A 21 -8.18 -1.88 9.44
CA GLN A 21 -8.89 -0.84 8.71
C GLN A 21 -9.65 -1.48 7.56
N TYR A 22 -10.89 -1.09 7.40
CA TYR A 22 -11.74 -1.50 6.30
C TYR A 22 -12.27 -0.26 5.59
N TYR A 23 -12.11 -0.22 4.29
CA TYR A 23 -12.64 0.82 3.43
C TYR A 23 -13.61 0.16 2.45
N ASP A 24 -14.77 0.74 2.32
CA ASP A 24 -15.78 0.40 1.33
C ASP A 24 -16.02 1.63 0.47
N LEU A 25 -15.75 1.51 -0.80
CA LEU A 25 -15.75 2.61 -1.75
C LEU A 25 -16.91 2.45 -2.72
N ASN A 26 -17.68 3.50 -2.88
CA ASN A 26 -18.76 3.56 -3.83
C ASN A 26 -18.69 4.91 -4.56
N ASN A 27 -18.43 4.87 -5.85
CA ASN A 27 -18.25 6.05 -6.70
C ASN A 27 -17.24 7.06 -6.10
N TYR A 28 -16.11 6.54 -5.60
CA TYR A 28 -15.11 7.32 -4.89
C TYR A 28 -14.08 7.91 -5.86
N ASN A 29 -13.91 9.21 -5.86
CA ASN A 29 -13.01 9.92 -6.79
C ASN A 29 -12.17 10.99 -6.07
N THR A 30 -11.31 10.61 -5.13
CA THR A 30 -10.45 11.58 -4.42
C THR A 30 -8.95 11.31 -4.56
N GLY A 31 -8.54 10.37 -5.40
CA GLY A 31 -7.12 10.07 -5.64
C GLY A 31 -6.41 9.31 -4.52
N LEU A 32 -7.10 8.90 -3.45
CA LEU A 32 -6.52 8.05 -2.40
C LEU A 32 -6.43 6.58 -2.84
N PHE A 33 -7.37 6.15 -3.67
CA PHE A 33 -7.40 4.85 -4.32
C PHE A 33 -7.47 5.05 -5.83
N THR A 34 -6.92 4.11 -6.57
CA THR A 34 -6.91 4.11 -8.04
C THR A 34 -8.21 3.53 -8.64
N PHE A 35 -9.06 2.95 -7.81
CA PHE A 35 -10.39 2.43 -8.17
C PHE A 35 -11.47 3.18 -7.41
N GLY A 36 -12.63 3.38 -8.08
CA GLY A 36 -13.78 4.12 -7.53
C GLY A 36 -14.72 3.28 -6.70
N ASP A 37 -14.84 2.00 -7.03
CA ASP A 37 -15.78 1.05 -6.41
C ASP A 37 -15.05 -0.18 -5.90
N GLY A 38 -15.40 -0.65 -4.70
CA GLY A 38 -14.82 -1.84 -4.12
C GLY A 38 -14.40 -1.69 -2.68
N SER A 39 -13.71 -2.69 -2.15
CA SER A 39 -13.29 -2.70 -0.77
C SER A 39 -11.79 -2.89 -0.62
N SER A 40 -11.22 -2.22 0.38
CA SER A 40 -9.83 -2.39 0.78
C SER A 40 -9.72 -2.71 2.26
N ARG A 41 -8.88 -3.68 2.59
CA ARG A 41 -8.64 -4.15 3.96
C ARG A 41 -7.17 -4.04 4.30
N ASN A 42 -6.90 -3.58 5.51
CA ASN A 42 -5.55 -3.43 6.02
C ASN A 42 -5.48 -3.98 7.45
N LEU A 43 -4.86 -5.12 7.61
CA LEU A 43 -4.52 -5.67 8.92
C LEU A 43 -3.02 -5.52 9.12
N ALA A 44 -2.64 -4.70 10.09
CA ALA A 44 -1.24 -4.37 10.31
C ALA A 44 -0.83 -4.55 11.76
N TYR A 45 0.37 -5.09 11.95
CA TYR A 45 1.08 -5.13 13.21
C TYR A 45 2.16 -4.05 13.22
N THR A 46 2.20 -3.27 14.28
CA THR A 46 3.21 -2.23 14.47
C THR A 46 3.99 -2.51 15.74
N ILE A 47 5.31 -2.53 15.63
CA ILE A 47 6.24 -2.59 16.74
C ILE A 47 7.10 -1.32 16.73
N GLY A 48 7.32 -0.74 17.90
CA GLY A 48 8.13 0.46 18.04
C GLY A 48 8.98 0.40 19.29
N LEU A 49 10.22 0.88 19.17
CA LEU A 49 11.13 1.10 20.27
C LEU A 49 11.46 2.58 20.30
N SER A 50 11.21 3.21 21.43
CA SER A 50 11.57 4.61 21.63
C SER A 50 12.38 4.79 22.91
N ARG A 51 13.24 5.79 22.91
CA ARG A 51 14.01 6.23 24.07
C ARG A 51 13.93 7.74 24.16
N ASN A 52 13.62 8.24 25.34
CA ASN A 52 13.60 9.69 25.58
C ASN A 52 14.33 10.00 26.87
N SER A 53 15.53 10.57 26.74
CA SER A 53 16.36 11.02 27.83
C SER A 53 16.55 12.55 27.85
N LYS A 54 15.63 13.30 27.21
CA LYS A 54 15.61 14.75 27.31
C LYS A 54 15.50 15.15 28.78
N GLY A 55 16.25 16.15 29.19
CA GLY A 55 16.26 16.62 30.57
C GLY A 55 14.91 17.16 31.05
N VAL A 56 14.90 17.75 32.24
CA VAL A 56 13.71 18.20 32.97
C VAL A 56 12.81 19.17 32.18
N ASN A 57 13.37 19.88 31.20
CA ASN A 57 12.61 20.80 30.35
C ASN A 57 12.39 20.21 28.95
N PRO A 58 11.23 19.60 28.65
CA PRO A 58 10.98 19.01 27.35
C PRO A 58 10.76 20.04 26.22
N ILE A 59 10.43 21.30 26.57
CA ILE A 59 10.19 22.37 25.60
C ILE A 59 11.51 22.97 25.11
N PHE A 60 12.47 23.16 26.03
CA PHE A 60 13.80 23.68 25.72
C PHE A 60 14.87 22.73 26.26
N PRO A 61 15.04 21.54 25.66
CA PRO A 61 16.04 20.60 26.14
C PRO A 61 17.45 21.15 25.89
N THR A 62 18.27 21.08 26.93
CA THR A 62 19.67 21.54 26.86
C THR A 62 20.66 20.40 26.69
N THR A 63 20.23 19.18 27.00
CA THR A 63 21.01 17.94 26.89
C THR A 63 20.09 16.77 26.71
N GLY A 64 20.65 15.63 26.29
CA GLY A 64 19.92 14.39 26.14
C GLY A 64 19.54 14.06 24.69
N SER A 65 18.86 12.96 24.53
CA SER A 65 18.45 12.48 23.20
C SER A 65 17.04 11.88 23.26
N GLU A 66 16.40 11.94 22.12
CA GLU A 66 15.20 11.19 21.84
C GLU A 66 15.41 10.43 20.53
N PHE A 67 15.09 9.17 20.52
CA PHE A 67 15.00 8.43 19.28
C PHE A 67 13.85 7.46 19.30
N SER A 68 13.36 7.15 18.12
CA SER A 68 12.34 6.15 17.91
C SER A 68 12.61 5.38 16.62
N ILE A 69 12.46 4.08 16.68
CA ILE A 69 12.39 3.21 15.52
C ILE A 69 11.07 2.47 15.57
N SER A 70 10.36 2.44 14.45
CA SER A 70 9.09 1.70 14.35
C SER A 70 9.01 0.94 13.04
N GLY A 71 8.49 -0.28 13.12
CA GLY A 71 8.17 -1.12 11.98
C GLY A 71 6.66 -1.39 11.94
N LYS A 72 6.02 -1.12 10.83
CA LYS A 72 4.65 -1.51 10.52
C LYS A 72 4.67 -2.59 9.45
N PHE A 73 4.02 -3.71 9.72
CA PHE A 73 3.99 -4.88 8.87
C PHE A 73 2.54 -5.30 8.65
N THR A 74 2.13 -5.45 7.41
CA THR A 74 0.86 -6.08 7.07
C THR A 74 1.04 -7.57 6.84
N LEU A 75 -0.04 -8.34 6.81
CA LEU A 75 0.05 -9.76 6.49
C LEU A 75 0.33 -9.94 4.99
N PRO A 76 1.27 -10.83 4.61
CA PRO A 76 1.59 -11.13 3.22
C PRO A 76 0.56 -12.10 2.61
N TYR A 77 -0.65 -11.64 2.34
CA TYR A 77 -1.75 -12.49 1.82
C TYR A 77 -1.42 -13.14 0.49
N SER A 78 -0.70 -12.44 -0.37
CA SER A 78 -0.32 -12.94 -1.70
C SER A 78 0.52 -14.21 -1.65
N LEU A 79 1.29 -14.43 -0.57
CA LEU A 79 2.07 -15.65 -0.38
C LEU A 79 1.21 -16.89 -0.10
N PHE A 80 -0.04 -16.70 0.34
CA PHE A 80 -0.92 -17.79 0.80
C PHE A 80 -2.13 -18.02 -0.11
N ASN A 81 -2.50 -17.06 -0.97
CA ASN A 81 -3.72 -17.16 -1.78
C ASN A 81 -3.50 -17.76 -3.18
N GLY A 82 -2.25 -17.98 -3.60
CA GLY A 82 -1.92 -18.59 -4.89
C GLY A 82 -2.29 -17.73 -6.11
N ILE A 83 -2.58 -16.44 -5.94
CA ILE A 83 -2.93 -15.53 -7.02
C ILE A 83 -1.65 -14.87 -7.56
N ASP A 84 -1.45 -14.97 -8.87
CA ASP A 84 -0.41 -14.22 -9.57
C ASP A 84 -0.88 -12.80 -9.87
N TYR A 85 -0.54 -11.88 -8.98
CA TYR A 85 -0.91 -10.47 -9.09
C TYR A 85 -0.20 -9.73 -10.25
N GLY A 86 0.94 -10.26 -10.72
CA GLY A 86 1.65 -9.72 -11.88
C GLY A 86 0.95 -10.03 -13.21
N ASN A 87 0.14 -11.08 -13.24
CA ASN A 87 -0.51 -11.57 -14.47
C ASN A 87 -2.02 -11.29 -14.55
N LEU A 88 -2.58 -10.50 -13.62
CA LEU A 88 -4.02 -10.21 -13.60
C LEU A 88 -4.51 -9.59 -14.91
N GLU A 89 -3.71 -8.72 -15.51
CA GLU A 89 -4.06 -8.00 -16.74
C GLU A 89 -4.25 -8.92 -17.96
N ASN A 90 -3.68 -10.12 -17.91
CA ASN A 90 -3.81 -11.12 -18.97
C ASN A 90 -5.00 -12.07 -18.75
N LEU A 91 -5.75 -11.93 -17.68
CA LEU A 91 -6.92 -12.78 -17.42
C LEU A 91 -8.18 -12.16 -18.01
N LYS A 92 -9.02 -12.99 -18.64
CA LYS A 92 -10.30 -12.58 -19.28
C LYS A 92 -11.20 -11.75 -18.36
N GLU A 93 -11.24 -12.08 -17.07
CA GLU A 93 -12.11 -11.41 -16.08
C GLU A 93 -11.75 -9.93 -15.84
N TYR A 94 -10.51 -9.52 -16.18
CA TYR A 94 -10.03 -8.15 -16.00
C TYR A 94 -9.97 -7.36 -17.32
N LYS A 95 -10.49 -7.92 -18.41
CA LYS A 95 -10.63 -7.19 -19.66
C LYS A 95 -11.89 -6.33 -19.68
N LEU A 96 -11.83 -5.20 -20.37
CA LEU A 96 -12.99 -4.33 -20.55
C LEU A 96 -14.06 -5.03 -21.37
N ARG A 97 -15.30 -5.05 -20.89
CA ARG A 97 -16.44 -5.57 -21.63
C ARG A 97 -17.17 -4.45 -22.36
N ALA A 98 -17.59 -4.72 -23.58
CA ALA A 98 -18.32 -3.75 -24.40
C ALA A 98 -19.59 -3.25 -23.71
N THR A 99 -20.34 -4.13 -23.05
CA THR A 99 -21.55 -3.79 -22.31
C THR A 99 -21.28 -2.89 -21.10
N GLU A 100 -20.16 -3.06 -20.40
CA GLU A 100 -19.77 -2.22 -19.25
C GLU A 100 -19.29 -0.83 -19.73
N ALA A 101 -18.74 -0.75 -20.94
CA ALA A 101 -18.39 0.51 -21.59
C ALA A 101 -19.61 1.25 -22.21
N GLY A 102 -20.80 0.67 -22.14
CA GLY A 102 -22.02 1.26 -22.65
C GLY A 102 -22.30 0.99 -24.14
N PHE A 103 -21.57 0.03 -24.74
CA PHE A 103 -21.78 -0.39 -26.13
C PHE A 103 -22.73 -1.59 -26.20
N ALA A 104 -23.51 -1.67 -27.28
CA ALA A 104 -24.27 -2.89 -27.58
C ALA A 104 -23.31 -4.03 -27.97
N PRO A 105 -23.62 -5.29 -27.62
CA PRO A 105 -22.73 -6.42 -27.86
C PRO A 105 -22.38 -6.66 -29.36
N ASP A 106 -23.17 -6.13 -30.26
CA ASP A 106 -23.09 -6.25 -31.71
C ASP A 106 -22.75 -4.93 -32.43
N GLU A 107 -22.27 -3.92 -31.70
CA GLU A 107 -22.02 -2.61 -32.28
C GLU A 107 -20.77 -2.62 -33.18
N SER A 108 -20.97 -2.32 -34.46
CA SER A 108 -19.92 -2.40 -35.49
C SER A 108 -18.89 -1.27 -35.44
N ASN A 109 -19.05 -0.30 -34.53
CA ASN A 109 -18.19 0.88 -34.43
C ASN A 109 -17.08 0.73 -33.36
N ILE A 110 -17.04 -0.38 -32.65
CA ILE A 110 -16.00 -0.66 -31.65
C ILE A 110 -14.74 -1.11 -32.38
N ASN A 111 -13.60 -0.52 -32.02
CA ASN A 111 -12.33 -0.97 -32.55
C ASN A 111 -12.02 -2.39 -32.09
N VAL A 112 -11.60 -3.21 -33.03
CA VAL A 112 -11.18 -4.58 -32.79
C VAL A 112 -10.10 -4.62 -31.70
N GLY A 113 -10.28 -5.50 -30.72
CA GLY A 113 -9.32 -5.68 -29.65
C GLY A 113 -9.45 -4.70 -28.47
N ASP A 114 -10.31 -3.67 -28.56
CA ASP A 114 -10.50 -2.75 -27.44
C ASP A 114 -11.37 -3.35 -26.32
N TYR A 115 -12.36 -4.20 -26.67
CA TYR A 115 -13.30 -4.76 -25.73
C TYR A 115 -13.57 -6.25 -25.97
N ILE A 116 -14.02 -6.95 -24.95
CA ILE A 116 -14.49 -8.32 -25.04
C ILE A 116 -16.02 -8.40 -24.92
N ASP A 117 -16.62 -9.43 -25.51
CA ASP A 117 -18.02 -9.77 -25.35
C ASP A 117 -18.31 -10.48 -24.00
N GLU A 118 -19.56 -10.92 -23.79
CA GLU A 118 -19.96 -11.64 -22.58
C GLU A 118 -19.26 -13.01 -22.42
N ASN A 119 -18.80 -13.59 -23.53
CA ASN A 119 -18.10 -14.87 -23.55
C ASN A 119 -16.58 -14.73 -23.42
N GLY A 120 -16.07 -13.48 -23.45
CA GLY A 120 -14.66 -13.15 -23.31
C GLY A 120 -13.89 -13.18 -24.63
N TYR A 121 -14.58 -12.98 -25.76
CA TYR A 121 -13.97 -12.84 -27.09
C TYR A 121 -13.92 -11.38 -27.52
N PRO A 122 -12.88 -10.94 -28.27
CA PRO A 122 -12.85 -9.62 -28.85
C PRO A 122 -14.05 -9.34 -29.74
N VAL A 123 -14.63 -8.16 -29.58
CA VAL A 123 -15.78 -7.76 -30.42
C VAL A 123 -15.29 -7.37 -31.81
N ASN A 124 -15.88 -7.99 -32.84
CA ASN A 124 -15.64 -7.68 -34.26
C ASN A 124 -14.19 -7.85 -34.78
N ASP A 125 -13.40 -8.77 -34.25
CA ASP A 125 -12.05 -8.96 -34.74
C ASP A 125 -11.99 -9.68 -36.09
N GLY A 126 -13.08 -10.36 -36.51
CA GLY A 126 -13.17 -11.05 -37.77
C GLY A 126 -12.28 -12.29 -37.91
N ASP A 127 -11.57 -12.66 -36.87
CA ASP A 127 -10.71 -13.82 -36.80
C ASP A 127 -11.44 -15.03 -36.22
N SER A 128 -10.97 -16.21 -36.59
CA SER A 128 -11.58 -17.49 -36.20
C SER A 128 -10.82 -18.26 -35.12
N ASP A 129 -9.73 -17.71 -34.54
CA ASP A 129 -8.95 -18.35 -33.49
C ASP A 129 -9.14 -17.69 -32.13
N PRO A 130 -10.15 -18.11 -31.35
CA PRO A 130 -10.58 -17.39 -30.14
C PRO A 130 -9.75 -17.69 -28.90
N GLU A 131 -8.72 -18.54 -28.95
CA GLU A 131 -8.11 -19.07 -27.72
C GLU A 131 -7.24 -18.05 -26.98
N ASN A 132 -6.65 -17.07 -27.69
CA ASN A 132 -5.77 -16.07 -27.10
C ASN A 132 -6.06 -14.61 -27.49
N ASP A 133 -7.08 -14.36 -28.32
CA ASP A 133 -7.36 -13.02 -28.86
C ASP A 133 -7.76 -12.01 -27.79
N TYR A 134 -8.35 -12.49 -26.68
CA TYR A 134 -8.68 -11.62 -25.52
C TYR A 134 -7.44 -10.91 -24.91
N LEU A 135 -6.24 -11.42 -25.17
CA LEU A 135 -5.01 -10.80 -24.65
C LEU A 135 -4.79 -9.39 -25.20
N SER A 136 -5.24 -9.14 -26.45
CA SER A 136 -5.14 -7.83 -27.10
C SER A 136 -6.16 -6.81 -26.58
N ALA A 137 -7.24 -7.26 -25.94
CA ALA A 137 -8.28 -6.39 -25.43
C ALA A 137 -7.79 -5.49 -24.30
N ALA A 138 -8.35 -4.28 -24.23
CA ALA A 138 -8.04 -3.31 -23.18
C ALA A 138 -8.33 -3.86 -21.79
N VAL A 139 -7.52 -3.46 -20.82
CA VAL A 139 -7.60 -3.91 -19.43
C VAL A 139 -8.49 -2.97 -18.62
N ASP A 140 -9.40 -3.51 -17.84
CA ASP A 140 -10.11 -2.78 -16.81
C ASP A 140 -9.20 -2.57 -15.59
N GLN A 141 -8.47 -1.45 -15.59
CA GLN A 141 -7.55 -1.10 -14.52
C GLN A 141 -8.26 -0.96 -13.17
N GLY A 142 -9.52 -0.56 -13.16
CA GLY A 142 -10.31 -0.45 -11.95
C GLY A 142 -10.49 -1.83 -11.28
N LYS A 143 -10.85 -2.85 -12.04
CA LYS A 143 -10.99 -4.24 -11.54
C LYS A 143 -9.65 -4.82 -11.11
N VAL A 144 -8.60 -4.59 -11.88
CA VAL A 144 -7.23 -5.03 -11.55
C VAL A 144 -6.78 -4.42 -10.23
N ASP A 145 -6.91 -3.11 -10.10
CA ASP A 145 -6.50 -2.40 -8.89
C ASP A 145 -7.35 -2.77 -7.67
N GLN A 146 -8.67 -2.94 -7.86
CA GLN A 146 -9.53 -3.44 -6.80
C GLN A 146 -9.07 -4.81 -6.28
N LYS A 147 -8.63 -5.71 -7.18
CA LYS A 147 -8.10 -7.01 -6.79
C LYS A 147 -6.76 -6.89 -6.11
N ARG A 148 -5.85 -6.07 -6.66
CA ARG A 148 -4.52 -5.82 -6.10
C ARG A 148 -4.59 -5.21 -4.69
N PHE A 149 -5.49 -4.24 -4.48
CA PHE A 149 -5.60 -3.48 -3.24
C PHE A 149 -6.70 -3.96 -2.29
N ASN A 150 -7.37 -5.08 -2.60
CA ASN A 150 -8.38 -5.65 -1.72
C ASN A 150 -7.82 -5.95 -0.32
N TRP A 151 -6.58 -6.45 -0.26
CA TRP A 151 -5.79 -6.57 0.95
C TRP A 151 -4.46 -5.84 0.77
N LEU A 152 -4.21 -4.84 1.59
CA LEU A 152 -2.98 -4.05 1.51
C LEU A 152 -1.80 -4.84 2.09
N GLU A 153 -0.73 -4.94 1.30
CA GLU A 153 0.51 -5.61 1.66
C GLU A 153 1.68 -4.66 1.53
N TYR A 154 2.24 -4.28 2.68
CA TYR A 154 3.45 -3.46 2.73
C TYR A 154 4.14 -3.62 4.07
N TYR A 155 5.39 -3.27 4.09
CA TYR A 155 6.12 -2.99 5.32
C TYR A 155 6.65 -1.58 5.29
N LYS A 156 6.70 -0.95 6.46
CA LYS A 156 7.18 0.41 6.62
C LYS A 156 8.03 0.52 7.86
N ILE A 157 9.26 0.99 7.68
CA ILE A 157 10.21 1.24 8.78
C ILE A 157 10.43 2.73 8.86
N LYS A 158 10.36 3.28 10.06
CA LYS A 158 10.65 4.67 10.33
C LYS A 158 11.64 4.77 11.46
N PHE A 159 12.63 5.62 11.29
CA PHE A 159 13.58 6.02 12.31
C PHE A 159 13.56 7.52 12.46
N LYS A 160 13.55 8.00 13.71
CA LYS A 160 13.64 9.40 14.03
C LYS A 160 14.55 9.56 15.25
N ALA A 161 15.43 10.54 15.21
CA ALA A 161 16.34 10.83 16.31
C ALA A 161 16.60 12.32 16.43
N ASP A 162 16.63 12.79 17.67
CA ASP A 162 17.01 14.14 18.06
C ASP A 162 18.07 14.05 19.14
N TRP A 163 19.18 14.76 18.98
CA TRP A 163 20.23 14.94 19.98
C TRP A 163 20.38 16.39 20.34
N TYR A 164 20.52 16.66 21.63
CA TYR A 164 20.74 17.98 22.19
C TYR A 164 22.05 17.99 22.93
N THR A 165 22.99 18.83 22.46
CA THR A 165 24.31 18.98 23.04
C THR A 165 24.53 20.43 23.40
N ARG A 166 24.78 20.70 24.68
CA ARG A 166 25.19 22.04 25.11
C ARG A 166 26.61 22.30 24.64
N VAL A 167 26.75 23.29 23.78
CA VAL A 167 28.06 23.68 23.21
C VAL A 167 28.73 24.74 24.08
N TYR A 168 27.95 25.71 24.54
CA TYR A 168 28.45 26.81 25.39
C TYR A 168 27.27 27.39 26.20
N GLU A 169 27.47 27.74 27.44
CA GLU A 169 26.51 28.33 28.39
C GLU A 169 25.02 28.17 28.02
N LYS A 170 24.48 29.06 27.17
CA LYS A 170 23.10 29.07 26.69
C LYS A 170 22.94 28.57 25.23
N LEU A 171 24.05 28.17 24.60
CA LEU A 171 24.03 27.66 23.22
C LEU A 171 23.87 26.14 23.22
N VAL A 172 22.80 25.67 22.62
CA VAL A 172 22.48 24.25 22.47
C VAL A 172 22.42 23.90 20.98
N LEU A 173 23.22 22.94 20.58
CA LEU A 173 23.11 22.32 19.26
C LEU A 173 22.09 21.22 19.28
N ARG A 174 21.10 21.29 18.37
CA ARG A 174 20.17 20.21 18.08
C ARG A 174 20.57 19.55 16.76
N THR A 175 20.80 18.25 16.79
CA THR A 175 20.98 17.43 15.59
C THR A 175 19.74 16.55 15.43
N ASN A 176 19.14 16.60 14.26
CA ASN A 176 17.96 15.79 13.91
C ASN A 176 18.29 14.85 12.75
N ALA A 177 17.84 13.61 12.85
CA ALA A 177 17.90 12.63 11.77
C ALA A 177 16.53 11.94 11.65
N GLU A 178 15.98 11.89 10.45
CA GLU A 178 14.74 11.19 10.14
C GLU A 178 14.94 10.35 8.87
N PHE A 179 14.56 9.09 8.96
CA PHE A 179 14.65 8.14 7.87
C PHE A 179 13.39 7.30 7.79
N GLY A 180 12.87 7.08 6.58
CA GLY A 180 11.71 6.25 6.32
C GLY A 180 11.93 5.35 5.12
N PHE A 181 11.55 4.08 5.27
CA PHE A 181 11.58 3.10 4.21
C PHE A 181 10.25 2.35 4.14
N MET A 182 9.75 2.12 2.93
CA MET A 182 8.53 1.37 2.67
C MET A 182 8.73 0.46 1.45
N GLY A 183 8.20 -0.74 1.52
CA GLY A 183 8.24 -1.70 0.43
C GLY A 183 7.09 -2.70 0.47
N SER A 184 6.91 -3.44 -0.62
CA SER A 184 5.99 -4.56 -0.73
C SER A 184 6.73 -5.88 -0.50
N TYR A 185 6.00 -6.93 -0.08
CA TYR A 185 6.56 -8.27 0.08
C TYR A 185 6.70 -9.00 -1.25
N THR A 186 5.88 -8.65 -2.23
CA THR A 186 5.86 -9.28 -3.55
C THR A 186 5.81 -8.21 -4.62
N ASP A 187 6.34 -8.53 -5.80
CA ASP A 187 6.14 -7.73 -6.99
C ASP A 187 4.69 -7.92 -7.47
N ARG A 188 3.92 -6.85 -7.40
CA ARG A 188 2.53 -6.81 -7.86
C ARG A 188 2.36 -5.99 -9.12
N GLY A 189 3.45 -5.71 -9.84
CA GLY A 189 3.45 -4.75 -10.93
C GLY A 189 3.26 -3.29 -10.45
N LEU A 190 3.41 -3.05 -9.14
CA LEU A 190 3.50 -1.72 -8.56
C LEU A 190 4.99 -1.37 -8.46
N VAL A 191 5.47 -0.59 -9.35
CA VAL A 191 6.82 -0.01 -9.30
C VAL A 191 6.76 1.33 -8.60
#